data_fa7e97206b481057be705d881458eb89
#
_entry.id   fa7e97206b481057be705d881458eb89
#
_cell.length_a   1.000
_cell.length_b   1.000
_cell.length_c   1.000
_cell.angle_alpha   90.00
_cell.angle_beta   90.00
_cell.angle_gamma   90.00
#
_symmetry.space_group_name_H-M   'P 1'
#
loop_
_entity.id
_entity.type
_entity.pdbx_description
1 polymer ?
#
loop_
_entity_poly.entity_id
_entity_poly.type
_entity_poly.pdbx_seq_one_letter_code
_entity_poly.pdbx_strand_id
1 'polypeptide(L)'
;MKIKKILLVSLAVLPLIISMISLIFLPEEIPAHYGANFTVDRYGSKFEILIFPIEILFMSFIFLLPGIFMDNEINKRLMLNIGIATILFLGVLDYYILFIQFNDIKDINSGAFGIERILILIFGMLFIFIGNLMPMSRRNSFVGFRTKWSMKNDVVWKKCQLFGGVSLIILGIVLLVIAFVFPKIFLMLGLLIGVAVIDTVYSYIVAKKT
;
A
#
# COMPACT_ATOMS: atom_id res chain seq x y z
N MET A 1 -17.05 -3.21 14.42
CA MET A 1 -16.08 -2.14 14.17
C MET A 1 -14.99 -2.03 15.24
N LYS A 2 -15.30 -2.10 16.54
CA LYS A 2 -14.29 -2.00 17.64
C LYS A 2 -13.12 -2.99 17.44
N ILE A 3 -13.40 -4.26 17.18
CA ILE A 3 -12.35 -5.30 16.95
C ILE A 3 -11.42 -4.93 15.78
N LYS A 4 -11.95 -4.42 14.66
CA LYS A 4 -11.13 -4.01 13.50
C LYS A 4 -10.21 -2.82 13.82
N LYS A 5 -10.65 -1.87 14.64
CA LYS A 5 -9.81 -0.76 15.09
C LYS A 5 -8.67 -1.25 16.00
N ILE A 6 -8.98 -2.17 16.93
CA ILE A 6 -7.97 -2.80 17.78
C ILE A 6 -6.96 -3.55 16.90
N LEU A 7 -7.43 -4.38 15.98
CA LEU A 7 -6.56 -5.14 15.06
C LEU A 7 -5.64 -4.21 14.25
N LEU A 8 -6.18 -3.12 13.68
CA LEU A 8 -5.41 -2.13 12.92
C LEU A 8 -4.26 -1.55 13.74
N VAL A 9 -4.56 -1.11 14.97
CA VAL A 9 -3.57 -0.52 15.87
C VAL A 9 -2.55 -1.57 16.33
N SER A 10 -3.00 -2.78 16.69
CA SER A 10 -2.10 -3.87 17.10
C SER A 10 -1.12 -4.25 15.99
N LEU A 11 -1.59 -4.34 14.74
CA LEU A 11 -0.75 -4.61 13.58
C LEU A 11 0.26 -3.48 13.30
N ALA A 12 -0.08 -2.22 13.61
CA ALA A 12 0.81 -1.09 13.44
C ALA A 12 1.84 -0.96 14.57
N VAL A 13 1.49 -1.38 15.80
CA VAL A 13 2.39 -1.33 16.97
C VAL A 13 3.40 -2.47 16.93
N LEU A 14 3.04 -3.63 16.39
CA LEU A 14 3.88 -4.82 16.40
C LEU A 14 5.23 -4.61 15.67
N PRO A 15 5.32 -4.03 14.47
CA PRO A 15 6.59 -3.69 13.82
C PRO A 15 7.47 -2.81 14.70
N LEU A 16 6.90 -1.78 15.34
CA LEU A 16 7.66 -0.88 16.21
C LEU A 16 8.27 -1.62 17.41
N ILE A 17 7.50 -2.50 18.07
CA ILE A 17 8.01 -3.30 19.19
C ILE A 17 9.16 -4.20 18.72
N ILE A 18 9.00 -4.89 17.59
CA ILE A 18 10.03 -5.80 17.06
C ILE A 18 11.29 -5.02 16.68
N SER A 19 11.15 -3.86 16.01
CA SER A 19 12.29 -3.01 15.65
C SER A 19 13.00 -2.45 16.90
N MET A 20 12.28 -2.09 17.96
CA MET A 20 12.89 -1.68 19.23
C MET A 20 13.70 -2.82 19.89
N ILE A 21 13.16 -4.03 19.90
CA ILE A 21 13.89 -5.20 20.41
C ILE A 21 15.14 -5.47 19.54
N SER A 22 15.03 -5.32 18.24
CA SER A 22 16.11 -5.53 17.29
C SER A 22 17.32 -4.63 17.52
N LEU A 23 17.14 -3.43 18.10
CA LEU A 23 18.24 -2.51 18.45
C LEU A 23 19.29 -3.14 19.38
N ILE A 24 18.91 -4.13 20.18
CA ILE A 24 19.82 -4.83 21.10
C ILE A 24 20.85 -5.66 20.34
N PHE A 25 20.47 -6.14 19.15
CA PHE A 25 21.26 -7.09 18.36
C PHE A 25 21.92 -6.45 17.14
N LEU A 26 21.53 -5.24 16.77
CA LEU A 26 22.08 -4.53 15.62
C LEU A 26 23.40 -3.83 15.98
N PRO A 27 24.36 -3.73 15.04
CA PRO A 27 25.57 -2.92 15.22
C PRO A 27 25.22 -1.42 15.34
N GLU A 28 26.14 -0.60 15.85
CA GLU A 28 25.93 0.84 16.04
C GLU A 28 25.65 1.58 14.73
N GLU A 29 26.27 1.13 13.64
CA GLU A 29 26.06 1.66 12.28
C GLU A 29 25.45 0.58 11.38
N ILE A 30 24.40 0.95 10.64
CA ILE A 30 23.67 0.09 9.71
C ILE A 30 23.58 0.74 8.33
N PRO A 31 23.39 -0.03 7.25
CA PRO A 31 22.95 0.51 5.96
C PRO A 31 21.69 1.34 6.11
N ALA A 32 21.76 2.65 5.93
CA ALA A 32 20.66 3.57 6.17
C ALA A 32 20.06 4.16 4.89
N HIS A 33 20.76 4.04 3.77
CA HIS A 33 20.27 4.45 2.45
C HIS A 33 20.83 3.56 1.35
N TYR A 34 20.00 3.32 0.34
CA TYR A 34 20.36 2.58 -0.86
C TYR A 34 20.12 3.45 -2.08
N GLY A 35 21.13 3.57 -2.93
CA GLY A 35 21.09 4.38 -4.13
C GLY A 35 20.14 3.82 -5.22
N ALA A 36 20.06 4.53 -6.33
CA ALA A 36 19.21 4.13 -7.47
C ALA A 36 19.57 2.76 -8.09
N ASN A 37 20.78 2.28 -7.84
CA ASN A 37 21.26 0.95 -8.23
C ASN A 37 20.99 -0.13 -7.17
N PHE A 38 20.24 0.21 -6.11
CA PHE A 38 19.89 -0.67 -4.99
C PHE A 38 21.07 -1.14 -4.13
N THR A 39 22.24 -0.52 -4.24
CA THR A 39 23.38 -0.75 -3.36
C THR A 39 23.47 0.31 -2.28
N VAL A 40 24.08 -0.06 -1.15
CA VAL A 40 24.29 0.86 -0.01
C VAL A 40 25.16 2.03 -0.45
N ASP A 41 24.72 3.25 -0.22
CA ASP A 41 25.49 4.49 -0.46
C ASP A 41 25.65 5.35 0.81
N ARG A 42 24.93 5.01 1.90
CA ARG A 42 25.09 5.68 3.19
C ARG A 42 24.84 4.70 4.35
N TYR A 43 25.72 4.76 5.32
CA TYR A 43 25.54 4.16 6.64
C TYR A 43 25.02 5.22 7.63
N GLY A 44 24.27 4.79 8.63
CA GLY A 44 23.70 5.65 9.65
C GLY A 44 23.56 4.92 10.97
N SER A 45 23.05 5.64 11.99
CA SER A 45 22.82 5.06 13.30
C SER A 45 21.77 3.95 13.25
N LYS A 46 21.94 2.88 14.04
CA LYS A 46 20.96 1.80 14.20
C LYS A 46 19.56 2.29 14.59
N PHE A 47 19.45 3.47 15.21
CA PHE A 47 18.14 4.06 15.55
C PHE A 47 17.34 4.49 14.33
N GLU A 48 17.95 4.63 13.15
CA GLU A 48 17.24 4.92 11.91
C GLU A 48 16.28 3.78 11.50
N ILE A 49 16.50 2.56 12.01
CA ILE A 49 15.58 1.43 11.79
C ILE A 49 14.16 1.70 12.33
N LEU A 50 14.00 2.61 13.29
CA LEU A 50 12.71 2.95 13.89
C LEU A 50 11.88 3.89 13.01
N ILE A 51 12.46 4.54 12.00
CA ILE A 51 11.75 5.52 11.16
C ILE A 51 10.55 4.86 10.48
N PHE A 52 10.76 3.74 9.81
CA PHE A 52 9.71 3.08 9.05
C PHE A 52 8.57 2.53 9.92
N PRO A 53 8.79 1.81 11.04
CA PRO A 53 7.69 1.39 11.90
C PRO A 53 6.96 2.56 12.58
N ILE A 54 7.61 3.70 12.82
CA ILE A 54 6.94 4.93 13.28
C ILE A 54 6.01 5.47 12.19
N GLU A 55 6.43 5.47 10.93
CA GLU A 55 5.57 5.84 9.80
C GLU A 55 4.37 4.90 9.64
N ILE A 56 4.55 3.59 9.85
CA ILE A 56 3.46 2.60 9.86
C ILE A 56 2.44 2.93 10.96
N LEU A 57 2.92 3.25 12.15
CA LEU A 57 2.06 3.64 13.27
C LEU A 57 1.28 4.93 12.93
N PHE A 58 1.94 5.93 12.38
CA PHE A 58 1.29 7.17 11.93
C PHE A 58 0.24 6.91 10.85
N MET A 59 0.53 6.07 9.86
CA MET A 59 -0.44 5.66 8.84
C MET A 59 -1.68 5.01 9.44
N SER A 60 -1.56 4.24 10.52
CA SER A 60 -2.72 3.63 11.18
C SER A 60 -3.72 4.68 11.66
N PHE A 61 -3.25 5.82 12.17
CA PHE A 61 -4.10 6.95 12.56
C PHE A 61 -4.81 7.57 11.35
N ILE A 62 -4.14 7.70 10.21
CA ILE A 62 -4.76 8.20 8.97
C ILE A 62 -5.95 7.32 8.57
N PHE A 63 -5.87 6.00 8.74
CA PHE A 63 -7.00 5.09 8.46
C PHE A 63 -8.10 5.13 9.52
N LEU A 64 -7.82 5.59 10.73
CA LEU A 64 -8.82 5.76 11.80
C LEU A 64 -9.60 7.08 11.69
N LEU A 65 -8.94 8.17 11.25
CA LEU A 65 -9.52 9.51 11.17
C LEU A 65 -10.82 9.59 10.36
N PRO A 66 -10.91 9.02 9.14
CA PRO A 66 -12.14 9.10 8.35
C PRO A 66 -13.35 8.50 9.04
N GLY A 67 -13.15 7.52 9.93
CA GLY A 67 -14.22 6.93 10.73
C GLY A 67 -14.94 7.93 11.66
N ILE A 68 -14.34 9.10 11.92
CA ILE A 68 -14.92 10.19 12.69
C ILE A 68 -15.83 11.06 11.81
N PHE A 69 -15.44 11.27 10.55
CA PHE A 69 -16.10 12.20 9.62
C PHE A 69 -17.05 11.54 8.64
N MET A 70 -17.04 10.21 8.55
CA MET A 70 -17.93 9.45 7.67
C MET A 70 -19.21 9.09 8.41
N ASP A 71 -20.37 9.30 7.77
CA ASP A 71 -21.67 8.86 8.30
C ASP A 71 -21.99 7.42 7.89
N ASN A 72 -21.52 6.99 6.73
CA ASN A 72 -21.89 5.70 6.15
C ASN A 72 -21.05 4.55 6.72
N GLU A 73 -21.71 3.61 7.39
CA GLU A 73 -21.09 2.45 8.02
C GLU A 73 -20.36 1.51 7.04
N ILE A 74 -20.82 1.42 5.79
CA ILE A 74 -20.17 0.61 4.76
C ILE A 74 -18.82 1.22 4.46
N ASN A 75 -18.76 2.52 4.21
CA ASN A 75 -17.51 3.22 3.92
C ASN A 75 -16.53 3.18 5.10
N LYS A 76 -17.02 3.29 6.35
CA LYS A 76 -16.19 3.10 7.55
C LYS A 76 -15.55 1.71 7.58
N ARG A 77 -16.33 0.68 7.29
CA ARG A 77 -15.83 -0.71 7.26
C ARG A 77 -14.82 -0.92 6.14
N LEU A 78 -15.07 -0.35 4.95
CA LEU A 78 -14.15 -0.41 3.82
C LEU A 78 -12.82 0.24 4.16
N MET A 79 -12.84 1.45 4.73
CA MET A 79 -11.64 2.17 5.15
C MET A 79 -10.81 1.36 6.14
N LEU A 80 -11.44 0.76 7.14
CA LEU A 80 -10.74 -0.11 8.11
C LEU A 80 -10.18 -1.37 7.46
N ASN A 81 -10.89 -1.99 6.50
CA ASN A 81 -10.38 -3.17 5.81
C ASN A 81 -9.16 -2.82 4.94
N ILE A 82 -9.23 -1.71 4.19
CA ILE A 82 -8.11 -1.20 3.38
C ILE A 82 -6.94 -0.86 4.32
N GLY A 83 -7.19 -0.16 5.42
CA GLY A 83 -6.18 0.17 6.41
C GLY A 83 -5.49 -1.07 6.98
N ILE A 84 -6.24 -2.08 7.41
CA ILE A 84 -5.67 -3.33 7.93
C ILE A 84 -4.77 -4.01 6.88
N ALA A 85 -5.23 -4.11 5.63
CA ALA A 85 -4.43 -4.69 4.56
C ALA A 85 -3.16 -3.87 4.29
N THR A 86 -3.28 -2.54 4.20
CA THR A 86 -2.13 -1.65 3.98
C THR A 86 -1.09 -1.78 5.11
N ILE A 87 -1.53 -1.73 6.38
CA ILE A 87 -0.63 -1.86 7.54
C ILE A 87 0.03 -3.24 7.57
N LEU A 88 -0.71 -4.31 7.25
CA LEU A 88 -0.15 -5.65 7.15
C LEU A 88 0.98 -5.72 6.11
N PHE A 89 0.76 -5.16 4.91
CA PHE A 89 1.78 -5.15 3.85
C PHE A 89 2.98 -4.27 4.18
N LEU A 90 2.75 -3.10 4.81
CA LEU A 90 3.85 -2.27 5.30
C LEU A 90 4.64 -2.97 6.40
N GLY A 91 3.98 -3.71 7.30
CA GLY A 91 4.65 -4.54 8.31
C GLY A 91 5.53 -5.62 7.69
N VAL A 92 5.10 -6.26 6.59
CA VAL A 92 5.93 -7.22 5.84
C VAL A 92 7.19 -6.53 5.28
N LEU A 93 7.07 -5.30 4.78
CA LEU A 93 8.24 -4.51 4.33
C LEU A 93 9.18 -4.17 5.49
N ASP A 94 8.65 -3.81 6.66
CA ASP A 94 9.46 -3.55 7.85
C ASP A 94 10.28 -4.79 8.25
N TYR A 95 9.65 -5.96 8.28
CA TYR A 95 10.35 -7.22 8.56
C TYR A 95 11.38 -7.57 7.49
N TYR A 96 11.13 -7.22 6.24
CA TYR A 96 12.12 -7.37 5.18
C TYR A 96 13.31 -6.41 5.37
N ILE A 97 13.07 -5.18 5.79
CA ILE A 97 14.15 -4.22 6.14
C ILE A 97 14.98 -4.79 7.29
N LEU A 98 14.36 -5.29 8.36
CA LEU A 98 15.06 -5.94 9.46
C LEU A 98 15.90 -7.14 8.97
N PHE A 99 15.33 -7.99 8.10
CA PHE A 99 16.05 -9.12 7.51
C PHE A 99 17.31 -8.66 6.75
N ILE A 100 17.22 -7.57 5.98
CA ILE A 100 18.35 -6.96 5.28
C ILE A 100 19.44 -6.54 6.29
N GLN A 101 19.05 -5.87 7.38
CA GLN A 101 19.98 -5.38 8.38
C GLN A 101 20.70 -6.51 9.12
N PHE A 102 19.97 -7.55 9.53
CA PHE A 102 20.54 -8.70 10.23
C PHE A 102 21.49 -9.55 9.36
N ASN A 103 21.33 -9.48 8.04
CA ASN A 103 22.16 -10.24 7.09
C ASN A 103 23.23 -9.37 6.38
N ASP A 104 23.39 -8.11 6.77
CA ASP A 104 24.33 -7.13 6.16
C ASP A 104 24.25 -7.12 4.62
N ILE A 105 22.99 -7.10 4.08
CA ILE A 105 22.76 -7.14 2.64
C ILE A 105 23.05 -5.76 2.04
N LYS A 106 24.08 -5.71 1.19
CA LYS A 106 24.56 -4.46 0.56
C LYS A 106 23.90 -4.14 -0.78
N ASP A 107 23.37 -5.13 -1.45
CA ASP A 107 22.55 -5.00 -2.67
C ASP A 107 21.18 -5.62 -2.42
N ILE A 108 20.19 -4.75 -2.15
CA ILE A 108 18.83 -5.18 -1.81
C ILE A 108 18.01 -5.66 -3.00
N ASN A 109 18.55 -5.57 -4.21
CA ASN A 109 17.85 -6.10 -5.40
C ASN A 109 18.46 -7.41 -5.90
N SER A 110 19.50 -7.92 -5.23
CA SER A 110 20.14 -9.17 -5.58
C SER A 110 19.30 -10.38 -5.19
N GLY A 111 19.42 -11.45 -5.98
CA GLY A 111 18.83 -12.76 -5.69
C GLY A 111 17.30 -12.85 -5.84
N ALA A 112 16.74 -13.93 -5.30
CA ALA A 112 15.34 -14.28 -5.46
C ALA A 112 14.36 -13.36 -4.72
N PHE A 113 14.82 -12.68 -3.69
CA PHE A 113 14.02 -11.80 -2.83
C PHE A 113 14.42 -10.32 -2.97
N GLY A 114 14.82 -9.89 -4.18
CA GLY A 114 15.13 -8.49 -4.43
C GLY A 114 13.94 -7.56 -4.14
N ILE A 115 14.25 -6.34 -3.68
CA ILE A 115 13.24 -5.34 -3.25
C ILE A 115 12.21 -5.03 -4.35
N GLU A 116 12.62 -4.93 -5.62
CA GLU A 116 11.68 -4.69 -6.72
C GLU A 116 10.62 -5.79 -6.79
N ARG A 117 11.03 -7.06 -6.68
CA ARG A 117 10.09 -8.20 -6.68
C ARG A 117 9.13 -8.14 -5.50
N ILE A 118 9.65 -7.92 -4.30
CA ILE A 118 8.83 -7.87 -3.07
C ILE A 118 7.80 -6.75 -3.16
N LEU A 119 8.21 -5.55 -3.59
CA LEU A 119 7.30 -4.42 -3.75
C LEU A 119 6.20 -4.74 -4.78
N ILE A 120 6.57 -5.28 -5.94
CA ILE A 120 5.59 -5.61 -6.98
C ILE A 120 4.59 -6.68 -6.50
N LEU A 121 5.05 -7.70 -5.76
CA LEU A 121 4.17 -8.70 -5.15
C LEU A 121 3.19 -8.08 -4.14
N ILE A 122 3.69 -7.23 -3.24
CA ILE A 122 2.89 -6.55 -2.23
C ILE A 122 1.83 -5.66 -2.90
N PHE A 123 2.22 -4.79 -3.83
CA PHE A 123 1.28 -3.93 -4.55
C PHE A 123 0.29 -4.73 -5.39
N GLY A 124 0.72 -5.82 -6.04
CA GLY A 124 -0.16 -6.69 -6.79
C GLY A 124 -1.29 -7.27 -5.91
N MET A 125 -0.93 -7.84 -4.76
CA MET A 125 -1.91 -8.38 -3.80
C MET A 125 -2.81 -7.27 -3.23
N LEU A 126 -2.24 -6.11 -2.88
CA LEU A 126 -3.00 -4.98 -2.34
C LEU A 126 -4.01 -4.44 -3.36
N PHE A 127 -3.63 -4.32 -4.64
CA PHE A 127 -4.54 -3.85 -5.70
C PHE A 127 -5.68 -4.84 -5.96
N ILE A 128 -5.43 -6.15 -5.94
CA ILE A 128 -6.49 -7.16 -6.00
C ILE A 128 -7.46 -6.98 -4.83
N PHE A 129 -6.93 -6.82 -3.61
CA PHE A 129 -7.75 -6.65 -2.42
C PHE A 129 -8.59 -5.37 -2.47
N ILE A 130 -7.98 -4.22 -2.78
CA ILE A 130 -8.68 -2.93 -2.89
C ILE A 130 -9.70 -2.97 -4.02
N GLY A 131 -9.33 -3.53 -5.17
CA GLY A 131 -10.21 -3.66 -6.33
C GLY A 131 -11.50 -4.42 -6.02
N ASN A 132 -11.41 -5.50 -5.24
CA ASN A 132 -12.58 -6.24 -4.77
C ASN A 132 -13.49 -5.43 -3.84
N LEU A 133 -12.94 -4.50 -3.09
CA LEU A 133 -13.70 -3.67 -2.14
C LEU A 133 -14.34 -2.44 -2.81
N MET A 134 -13.76 -1.92 -3.89
CA MET A 134 -14.22 -0.68 -4.53
C MET A 134 -15.70 -0.66 -4.90
N PRO A 135 -16.30 -1.72 -5.52
CA PRO A 135 -17.70 -1.71 -5.91
C PRO A 135 -18.67 -1.57 -4.73
N MET A 136 -18.24 -1.88 -3.52
CA MET A 136 -19.05 -1.79 -2.31
C MET A 136 -19.13 -0.37 -1.76
N SER A 137 -18.25 0.55 -2.22
CA SER A 137 -18.19 1.91 -1.69
C SER A 137 -19.40 2.73 -2.13
N ARG A 138 -19.98 3.49 -1.20
CA ARG A 138 -20.96 4.53 -1.47
C ARG A 138 -20.25 5.86 -1.66
N ARG A 139 -20.85 6.78 -2.44
CA ARG A 139 -20.25 8.08 -2.74
C ARG A 139 -19.84 8.82 -1.46
N ASN A 140 -18.56 9.18 -1.39
CA ASN A 140 -17.95 9.83 -0.24
C ASN A 140 -16.65 10.52 -0.60
N SER A 141 -16.08 11.28 0.35
CA SER A 141 -14.85 12.06 0.15
C SER A 141 -13.56 11.34 0.53
N PHE A 142 -13.59 10.05 0.92
CA PHE A 142 -12.42 9.38 1.49
C PHE A 142 -12.00 8.12 0.73
N VAL A 143 -12.93 7.24 0.34
CA VAL A 143 -12.66 5.92 -0.22
C VAL A 143 -13.21 5.79 -1.63
N GLY A 144 -12.39 5.23 -2.54
CA GLY A 144 -12.76 4.94 -3.92
C GLY A 144 -12.08 5.83 -4.94
N PHE A 145 -12.34 5.55 -6.21
CA PHE A 145 -11.83 6.33 -7.33
C PHE A 145 -12.62 7.63 -7.48
N ARG A 146 -11.96 8.76 -7.21
CA ARG A 146 -12.59 10.08 -7.07
C ARG A 146 -12.05 11.06 -8.11
N THR A 147 -12.90 11.43 -9.02
CA THR A 147 -12.72 12.55 -9.95
C THR A 147 -13.92 13.47 -9.86
N LYS A 148 -13.83 14.69 -10.39
CA LYS A 148 -15.00 15.57 -10.50
C LYS A 148 -16.15 14.91 -11.25
N TRP A 149 -15.85 13.99 -12.14
CA TRP A 149 -16.84 13.25 -12.94
C TRP A 149 -17.46 12.10 -12.17
N SER A 150 -16.63 11.25 -11.53
CA SER A 150 -17.15 10.11 -10.75
C SER A 150 -18.03 10.55 -9.58
N MET A 151 -17.81 11.76 -9.06
CA MET A 151 -18.56 12.36 -7.96
C MET A 151 -19.89 13.01 -8.39
N LYS A 152 -20.25 13.06 -9.70
CA LYS A 152 -21.44 13.74 -10.23
C LYS A 152 -22.73 13.29 -9.58
N ASN A 153 -22.97 11.98 -9.52
CA ASN A 153 -24.12 11.37 -8.86
C ASN A 153 -23.83 9.90 -8.48
N ASP A 154 -24.77 9.24 -7.78
CA ASP A 154 -24.56 7.88 -7.28
C ASP A 154 -24.53 6.82 -8.39
N VAL A 155 -25.21 7.06 -9.53
CA VAL A 155 -25.20 6.15 -10.67
C VAL A 155 -23.82 6.16 -11.33
N VAL A 156 -23.26 7.35 -11.57
CA VAL A 156 -21.91 7.52 -12.13
C VAL A 156 -20.88 6.95 -11.16
N TRP A 157 -21.01 7.27 -9.87
CA TRP A 157 -20.13 6.73 -8.84
C TRP A 157 -20.08 5.20 -8.91
N LYS A 158 -21.22 4.53 -8.84
CA LYS A 158 -21.31 3.06 -8.85
C LYS A 158 -20.61 2.45 -10.08
N LYS A 159 -20.85 3.03 -11.27
CA LYS A 159 -20.20 2.57 -12.51
C LYS A 159 -18.68 2.75 -12.46
N CYS A 160 -18.20 3.90 -11.97
CA CYS A 160 -16.77 4.19 -11.86
C CYS A 160 -16.08 3.29 -10.83
N GLN A 161 -16.72 3.02 -9.67
CA GLN A 161 -16.14 2.11 -8.67
C GLN A 161 -16.07 0.67 -9.18
N LEU A 162 -17.09 0.22 -9.92
CA LEU A 162 -17.08 -1.12 -10.51
C LEU A 162 -15.97 -1.25 -11.56
N PHE A 163 -15.87 -0.28 -12.48
CA PHE A 163 -14.84 -0.29 -13.52
C PHE A 163 -13.43 -0.20 -12.91
N GLY A 164 -13.17 0.78 -12.04
CA GLY A 164 -11.87 0.94 -11.37
C GLY A 164 -11.50 -0.25 -10.48
N GLY A 165 -12.49 -0.90 -9.86
CA GLY A 165 -12.28 -2.14 -9.11
C GLY A 165 -11.77 -3.28 -10.01
N VAL A 166 -12.39 -3.47 -11.17
CA VAL A 166 -11.95 -4.48 -12.16
C VAL A 166 -10.58 -4.13 -12.72
N SER A 167 -10.32 -2.85 -13.05
CA SER A 167 -9.01 -2.38 -13.54
C SER A 167 -7.90 -2.68 -12.54
N LEU A 168 -8.14 -2.41 -11.24
CA LEU A 168 -7.15 -2.70 -10.18
C LEU A 168 -6.93 -4.20 -10.00
N ILE A 169 -7.97 -5.04 -10.08
CA ILE A 169 -7.81 -6.50 -10.00
C ILE A 169 -6.94 -7.00 -11.16
N ILE A 170 -7.23 -6.55 -12.38
CA ILE A 170 -6.44 -6.92 -13.56
C ILE A 170 -4.99 -6.46 -13.40
N LEU A 171 -4.78 -5.19 -13.01
CA LEU A 171 -3.45 -4.66 -12.73
C LEU A 171 -2.73 -5.52 -11.70
N GLY A 172 -3.38 -5.84 -10.59
CA GLY A 172 -2.78 -6.65 -9.53
C GLY A 172 -2.37 -8.04 -10.02
N ILE A 173 -3.20 -8.72 -10.82
CA ILE A 173 -2.86 -10.02 -11.41
C ILE A 173 -1.65 -9.89 -12.36
N VAL A 174 -1.63 -8.87 -13.22
CA VAL A 174 -0.52 -8.59 -14.13
C VAL A 174 0.77 -8.35 -13.34
N LEU A 175 0.71 -7.58 -12.24
CA LEU A 175 1.86 -7.33 -11.38
C LEU A 175 2.38 -8.62 -10.74
N LEU A 176 1.50 -9.53 -10.28
CA LEU A 176 1.93 -10.81 -9.74
C LEU A 176 2.72 -11.63 -10.79
N VAL A 177 2.28 -11.60 -12.05
CA VAL A 177 3.03 -12.27 -13.14
C VAL A 177 4.37 -11.57 -13.39
N ILE A 178 4.38 -10.23 -13.49
CA ILE A 178 5.58 -9.42 -13.70
C ILE A 178 6.62 -9.65 -12.60
N ALA A 179 6.19 -9.81 -11.35
CA ALA A 179 7.09 -10.08 -10.23
C ALA A 179 7.97 -11.31 -10.42
N PHE A 180 7.48 -12.31 -11.15
CA PHE A 180 8.26 -13.55 -11.41
C PHE A 180 9.02 -13.51 -12.74
N VAL A 181 8.51 -12.81 -13.75
CA VAL A 181 9.10 -12.81 -15.10
C VAL A 181 10.10 -11.67 -15.27
N PHE A 182 9.73 -10.45 -14.87
CA PHE A 182 10.54 -9.24 -15.11
C PHE A 182 10.25 -8.18 -14.04
N PRO A 183 10.74 -8.35 -12.81
CA PRO A 183 10.43 -7.45 -11.69
C PRO A 183 11.14 -6.10 -11.83
N LYS A 184 10.49 -5.15 -12.50
CA LYS A 184 10.95 -3.77 -12.69
C LYS A 184 9.92 -2.79 -12.14
N ILE A 185 10.32 -2.00 -11.14
CA ILE A 185 9.44 -1.03 -10.47
C ILE A 185 8.92 0.04 -11.43
N PHE A 186 9.72 0.47 -12.39
CA PHE A 186 9.31 1.44 -13.40
C PHE A 186 8.18 0.91 -14.30
N LEU A 187 8.17 -0.41 -14.59
CA LEU A 187 7.07 -1.03 -15.32
C LEU A 187 5.79 -1.01 -14.48
N MET A 188 5.88 -1.34 -13.20
CA MET A 188 4.74 -1.24 -12.27
C MET A 188 4.18 0.18 -12.24
N LEU A 189 5.03 1.20 -12.09
CA LEU A 189 4.61 2.60 -12.07
C LEU A 189 3.95 3.02 -13.39
N GLY A 190 4.51 2.64 -14.52
CA GLY A 190 3.94 2.90 -15.84
C GLY A 190 2.55 2.29 -16.02
N LEU A 191 2.37 1.05 -15.60
CA LEU A 191 1.07 0.36 -15.65
C LEU A 191 0.04 1.02 -14.72
N LEU A 192 0.46 1.42 -13.52
CA LEU A 192 -0.41 2.11 -12.57
C LEU A 192 -0.90 3.45 -13.13
N ILE A 193 -0.01 4.23 -13.72
CA ILE A 193 -0.37 5.50 -14.38
C ILE A 193 -1.32 5.22 -15.56
N GLY A 194 -1.06 4.20 -16.36
CA GLY A 194 -1.93 3.80 -17.47
C GLY A 194 -3.35 3.47 -17.00
N VAL A 195 -3.49 2.68 -15.96
CA VAL A 195 -4.80 2.36 -15.35
C VAL A 195 -5.48 3.62 -14.82
N ALA A 196 -4.77 4.49 -14.12
CA ALA A 196 -5.33 5.74 -13.60
C ALA A 196 -5.86 6.67 -14.73
N VAL A 197 -5.16 6.73 -15.87
CA VAL A 197 -5.61 7.47 -17.06
C VAL A 197 -6.88 6.84 -17.65
N ILE A 198 -6.89 5.53 -17.85
CA ILE A 198 -8.05 4.78 -18.39
C ILE A 198 -9.28 5.01 -17.50
N ASP A 199 -9.14 4.85 -16.19
CA ASP A 199 -10.23 5.04 -15.22
C ASP A 199 -10.73 6.49 -15.23
N THR A 200 -9.82 7.46 -15.39
CA THR A 200 -10.18 8.89 -15.48
C THR A 200 -10.98 9.17 -16.74
N VAL A 201 -10.54 8.67 -17.90
CA VAL A 201 -11.27 8.80 -19.17
C VAL A 201 -12.63 8.13 -19.10
N TYR A 202 -12.70 6.92 -18.52
CA TYR A 202 -13.97 6.22 -18.31
C TYR A 202 -14.94 7.05 -17.46
N SER A 203 -14.46 7.65 -16.35
CA SER A 203 -15.29 8.47 -15.48
C SER A 203 -15.89 9.69 -16.20
N TYR A 204 -15.11 10.33 -17.08
CA TYR A 204 -15.58 11.43 -17.93
C TYR A 204 -16.68 10.99 -18.90
N ILE A 205 -16.43 9.88 -19.61
CA ILE A 205 -17.39 9.35 -20.60
C ILE A 205 -18.73 8.99 -19.94
N VAL A 206 -18.69 8.29 -18.79
CA VAL A 206 -19.89 7.89 -18.06
C VAL A 206 -20.66 9.11 -17.54
N ALA A 207 -19.94 10.11 -17.00
CA ALA A 207 -20.56 11.34 -16.50
C ALA A 207 -21.22 12.18 -17.61
N LYS A 208 -20.72 12.12 -18.84
CA LYS A 208 -21.32 12.82 -20.00
C LYS A 208 -22.59 12.12 -20.50
N LYS A 209 -22.68 10.79 -20.35
CA LYS A 209 -23.81 9.99 -20.84
C LYS A 209 -24.95 9.84 -19.81
N THR A 210 -24.68 10.16 -18.53
CA THR A 210 -25.61 10.07 -17.40
C THR A 210 -25.95 11.43 -16.84
#